data_fe726d637e6c7f91eeaf78a7c04e15f7
#
_entry.id   fe726d637e6c7f91eeaf78a7c04e15f7
#
_cell.length_a   1.000
_cell.length_b   1.000
_cell.length_c   1.000
_cell.angle_alpha   90.00
_cell.angle_beta   90.00
_cell.angle_gamma   90.00
#
_symmetry.space_group_name_H-M   'P 1'
#
loop_
_entity.id
_entity.type
_entity.pdbx_description
1 polymer ?
#
loop_
_entity_poly.entity_id
_entity_poly.type
_entity_poly.pdbx_seq_one_letter_code
_entity_poly.pdbx_strand_id
1 'polypeptide(L)'
;MRIRLMFAVGAMVALLSAAVPALAHHSFSAVYDGNKPVTLRGFVSKLGWQNPHAHIYVDVKNPTTGQMVTWEVESAGASNLLRAGLRREDFIGAEEIVKGFLAKDGTPALNASSFTLVEAKKEFKSEEAEPGAP
;
A
#
# COMPACT_ATOMS: atom_id res chain seq x y z
N MET A 1 41.70 -2.52 -24.47
CA MET A 1 40.87 -3.55 -23.82
C MET A 1 40.19 -3.05 -22.57
N ARG A 2 40.86 -2.34 -21.67
CA ARG A 2 40.26 -1.82 -20.39
C ARG A 2 39.13 -0.79 -20.61
N ILE A 3 39.23 0.11 -21.58
CA ILE A 3 38.23 1.15 -21.86
C ILE A 3 36.91 0.53 -22.38
N ARG A 4 36.98 -0.48 -23.25
CA ARG A 4 35.78 -1.16 -23.77
C ARG A 4 35.02 -1.93 -22.66
N LEU A 5 35.76 -2.48 -21.72
CA LEU A 5 35.16 -3.18 -20.55
C LEU A 5 34.45 -2.19 -19.63
N MET A 6 35.00 -0.99 -19.39
CA MET A 6 34.38 0.04 -18.57
C MET A 6 33.08 0.57 -19.18
N PHE A 7 33.03 0.74 -20.52
CA PHE A 7 31.80 1.13 -21.21
C PHE A 7 30.73 0.03 -21.16
N ALA A 8 31.12 -1.23 -21.29
CA ALA A 8 30.19 -2.37 -21.17
C ALA A 8 29.60 -2.49 -19.77
N VAL A 9 30.39 -2.31 -18.72
CA VAL A 9 29.94 -2.33 -17.32
C VAL A 9 29.03 -1.14 -17.02
N GLY A 10 29.37 0.06 -17.50
CA GLY A 10 28.56 1.26 -17.35
C GLY A 10 27.19 1.13 -18.02
N ALA A 11 27.12 0.58 -19.23
CA ALA A 11 25.87 0.33 -19.94
C ALA A 11 25.00 -0.73 -19.25
N MET A 12 25.62 -1.76 -18.69
CA MET A 12 24.89 -2.82 -17.95
C MET A 12 24.30 -2.30 -16.65
N VAL A 13 25.01 -1.44 -15.91
CA VAL A 13 24.49 -0.81 -14.68
C VAL A 13 23.34 0.15 -15.01
N ALA A 14 23.43 0.92 -16.08
CA ALA A 14 22.37 1.84 -16.52
C ALA A 14 21.08 1.08 -16.93
N LEU A 15 21.21 -0.07 -17.62
CA LEU A 15 20.08 -0.92 -18.00
C LEU A 15 19.40 -1.57 -16.79
N LEU A 16 20.15 -1.98 -15.77
CA LEU A 16 19.61 -2.53 -14.53
C LEU A 16 18.86 -1.48 -13.71
N SER A 17 19.31 -0.23 -13.73
CA SER A 17 18.66 0.88 -13.00
C SER A 17 17.32 1.31 -13.63
N ALA A 18 17.14 1.11 -14.93
CA ALA A 18 15.89 1.44 -15.64
C ALA A 18 14.77 0.39 -15.45
N ALA A 19 15.11 -0.82 -15.01
CA ALA A 19 14.15 -1.92 -14.88
C ALA A 19 13.37 -1.91 -13.55
N VAL A 20 13.85 -1.23 -12.52
CA VAL A 20 13.27 -1.26 -11.17
C VAL A 20 11.88 -0.59 -11.09
N PRO A 21 11.61 0.57 -11.72
CA PRO A 21 10.29 1.17 -11.69
C PRO A 21 9.22 0.34 -12.41
N ALA A 22 9.59 -0.34 -13.50
CA ALA A 22 8.66 -1.16 -14.27
C ALA A 22 8.14 -2.39 -13.51
N LEU A 23 8.97 -2.98 -12.64
CA LEU A 23 8.57 -4.11 -11.80
C LEU A 23 7.58 -3.71 -10.71
N ALA A 24 7.70 -2.50 -10.14
CA ALA A 24 6.77 -2.00 -9.12
C ALA A 24 5.38 -1.72 -9.70
N HIS A 25 5.28 -1.12 -10.90
CA HIS A 25 4.00 -0.88 -11.57
C HIS A 25 3.30 -2.18 -11.99
N HIS A 26 4.05 -3.18 -12.45
CA HIS A 26 3.48 -4.50 -12.76
C HIS A 26 2.94 -5.22 -11.53
N SER A 27 3.49 -4.98 -10.35
CA SER A 27 3.03 -5.59 -9.10
C SER A 27 1.64 -5.11 -8.69
N PHE A 28 1.36 -3.79 -8.70
CA PHE A 28 0.03 -3.26 -8.36
C PHE A 28 -1.05 -3.79 -9.30
N SER A 29 -0.88 -3.61 -10.61
CA SER A 29 -1.87 -4.00 -11.62
C SER A 29 -2.07 -5.53 -11.73
N ALA A 30 -1.15 -6.34 -11.20
CA ALA A 30 -1.33 -7.78 -11.13
C ALA A 30 -2.32 -8.20 -10.04
N VAL A 31 -2.36 -7.47 -8.92
CA VAL A 31 -3.14 -7.84 -7.73
C VAL A 31 -4.38 -6.98 -7.56
N TYR A 32 -4.30 -5.67 -7.82
CA TYR A 32 -5.36 -4.70 -7.55
C TYR A 32 -5.99 -4.15 -8.82
N ASP A 33 -7.27 -3.80 -8.73
CA ASP A 33 -8.05 -3.23 -9.83
C ASP A 33 -8.21 -1.72 -9.68
N GLY A 34 -7.42 -0.96 -10.43
CA GLY A 34 -7.46 0.50 -10.43
C GLY A 34 -8.81 1.11 -10.85
N ASN A 35 -9.70 0.31 -11.45
CA ASN A 35 -11.07 0.74 -11.82
C ASN A 35 -12.11 0.44 -10.73
N LYS A 36 -11.69 -0.14 -9.60
CA LYS A 36 -12.56 -0.45 -8.46
C LYS A 36 -12.12 0.28 -7.19
N PRO A 37 -12.29 1.60 -7.14
CA PRO A 37 -12.03 2.35 -5.92
C PRO A 37 -13.04 1.96 -4.84
N VAL A 38 -12.57 1.94 -3.60
CA VAL A 38 -13.40 1.63 -2.43
C VAL A 38 -13.02 2.54 -1.27
N THR A 39 -14.00 2.85 -0.44
CA THR A 39 -13.79 3.49 0.87
C THR A 39 -14.39 2.59 1.94
N LEU A 40 -13.57 2.24 2.93
CA LEU A 40 -13.98 1.46 4.08
C LEU A 40 -13.81 2.28 5.36
N ARG A 41 -14.63 1.95 6.36
CA ARG A 41 -14.53 2.49 7.72
C ARG A 41 -14.69 1.33 8.71
N GLY A 42 -13.76 1.22 9.63
CA GLY A 42 -13.76 0.15 10.61
C GLY A 42 -12.70 0.36 11.68
N PHE A 43 -12.42 -0.68 12.45
CA PHE A 43 -11.45 -0.63 13.54
C PHE A 43 -10.26 -1.54 13.24
N VAL A 44 -9.05 -1.03 13.48
CA VAL A 44 -7.81 -1.80 13.27
C VAL A 44 -7.71 -2.90 14.33
N SER A 45 -7.74 -4.16 13.89
CA SER A 45 -7.66 -5.33 14.76
C SER A 45 -6.27 -5.97 14.81
N LYS A 46 -5.49 -5.83 13.74
CA LYS A 46 -4.13 -6.39 13.62
C LYS A 46 -3.26 -5.52 12.74
N LEU A 47 -1.96 -5.53 12.98
CA LEU A 47 -0.98 -4.76 12.20
C LEU A 47 0.27 -5.59 11.90
N GLY A 48 0.58 -5.75 10.62
CA GLY A 48 1.86 -6.21 10.09
C GLY A 48 2.78 -5.02 9.83
N TRP A 49 3.59 -4.65 10.81
CA TRP A 49 4.49 -3.49 10.73
C TRP A 49 5.82 -3.87 10.11
N GLN A 50 5.91 -3.78 8.79
CA GLN A 50 7.05 -4.27 8.02
C GLN A 50 7.34 -3.42 6.77
N ASN A 51 8.46 -3.67 6.13
CA ASN A 51 8.83 -3.14 4.82
C ASN A 51 8.90 -4.29 3.80
N PRO A 52 8.65 -4.05 2.50
CA PRO A 52 8.37 -2.77 1.87
C PRO A 52 6.92 -2.29 2.06
N HIS A 53 5.99 -3.14 2.46
CA HIS A 53 4.57 -2.85 2.65
C HIS A 53 4.13 -3.24 4.06
N ALA A 54 3.44 -2.34 4.74
CA ALA A 54 2.73 -2.66 5.97
C ALA A 54 1.33 -3.20 5.63
N HIS A 55 0.83 -4.13 6.44
CA HIS A 55 -0.49 -4.73 6.31
C HIS A 55 -1.34 -4.36 7.53
N ILE A 56 -2.41 -3.61 7.29
CA ILE A 56 -3.34 -3.18 8.32
C ILE A 56 -4.60 -4.02 8.17
N TYR A 57 -5.04 -4.67 9.25
CA TYR A 57 -6.26 -5.47 9.25
C TYR A 57 -7.38 -4.67 9.92
N VAL A 58 -8.44 -4.41 9.17
CA VAL A 58 -9.54 -3.54 9.58
C VAL A 58 -10.83 -4.34 9.63
N ASP A 59 -11.44 -4.39 10.79
CA ASP A 59 -12.74 -5.02 11.00
C ASP A 59 -13.85 -4.04 10.60
N VAL A 60 -14.55 -4.38 9.53
CA VAL A 60 -15.61 -3.57 8.92
C VAL A 60 -16.94 -4.27 9.08
N LYS A 61 -17.94 -3.56 9.60
CA LYS A 61 -19.30 -4.06 9.69
C LYS A 61 -19.99 -3.95 8.32
N ASN A 62 -20.43 -5.09 7.78
CA ASN A 62 -21.21 -5.10 6.56
C ASN A 62 -22.56 -4.40 6.82
N PRO A 63 -22.91 -3.33 6.10
CA PRO A 63 -24.11 -2.56 6.38
C PRO A 63 -25.41 -3.32 6.05
N THR A 64 -25.35 -4.32 5.18
CA THR A 64 -26.51 -5.10 4.76
C THR A 64 -26.76 -6.29 5.69
N THR A 65 -25.71 -7.06 6.02
CA THR A 65 -25.83 -8.30 6.81
C THR A 65 -25.58 -8.11 8.30
N GLY A 66 -24.93 -7.01 8.70
CA GLY A 66 -24.46 -6.75 10.05
C GLY A 66 -23.24 -7.57 10.48
N GLN A 67 -22.76 -8.46 9.64
CA GLN A 67 -21.57 -9.28 9.90
C GLN A 67 -20.30 -8.45 9.86
N MET A 68 -19.34 -8.82 10.72
CA MET A 68 -17.99 -8.25 10.68
C MET A 68 -17.17 -8.99 9.63
N VAL A 69 -16.46 -8.22 8.80
CA VAL A 69 -15.51 -8.72 7.80
C VAL A 69 -14.17 -8.06 8.06
N THR A 70 -13.13 -8.85 8.25
CA THR A 70 -11.76 -8.35 8.36
C THR A 70 -11.19 -8.12 6.98
N TRP A 71 -10.84 -6.88 6.69
CA TRP A 71 -10.19 -6.45 5.45
C TRP A 71 -8.69 -6.35 5.64
N GLU A 72 -7.93 -6.86 4.69
CA GLU A 72 -6.49 -6.65 4.60
C GLU A 72 -6.20 -5.40 3.77
N VAL A 73 -5.53 -4.44 4.38
CA VAL A 73 -5.15 -3.17 3.75
C VAL A 73 -3.64 -3.15 3.58
N GLU A 74 -3.18 -3.28 2.34
CA GLU A 74 -1.77 -3.08 2.01
C GLU A 74 -1.50 -1.59 1.89
N SER A 75 -0.47 -1.10 2.59
CA SER A 75 -0.06 0.30 2.59
C SER A 75 1.43 0.46 2.35
N ALA A 76 1.91 1.69 2.35
CA ALA A 76 3.34 1.97 2.36
C ALA A 76 4.02 1.29 3.54
N GLY A 77 5.31 0.97 3.39
CA GLY A 77 6.07 0.28 4.42
C GLY A 77 6.26 1.08 5.71
N ALA A 78 6.57 0.38 6.79
CA ALA A 78 6.75 0.92 8.13
C ALA A 78 7.69 2.15 8.17
N SER A 79 8.76 2.14 7.39
CA SER A 79 9.70 3.27 7.30
C SER A 79 9.07 4.53 6.70
N ASN A 80 8.18 4.39 5.72
CA ASN A 80 7.47 5.51 5.11
C ASN A 80 6.41 6.07 6.07
N LEU A 81 5.68 5.19 6.75
CA LEU A 81 4.70 5.57 7.76
C LEU A 81 5.34 6.34 8.92
N LEU A 82 6.50 5.88 9.42
CA LEU A 82 7.26 6.59 10.46
C LEU A 82 7.70 7.98 10.01
N ARG A 83 8.17 8.13 8.76
CA ARG A 83 8.53 9.45 8.21
C ARG A 83 7.34 10.39 8.09
N ALA A 84 6.15 9.85 7.85
CA ALA A 84 4.89 10.60 7.84
C ALA A 84 4.35 10.90 9.25
N GLY A 85 5.06 10.53 10.31
CA GLY A 85 4.68 10.80 11.70
C GLY A 85 3.70 9.79 12.29
N LEU A 86 3.49 8.65 11.62
CA LEU A 86 2.66 7.55 12.10
C LEU A 86 3.51 6.55 12.86
N ARG A 87 3.03 6.08 13.99
CA ARG A 87 3.68 5.08 14.83
C ARG A 87 2.81 3.84 14.94
N ARG A 88 3.43 2.72 15.23
CA ARG A 88 2.72 1.45 15.41
C ARG A 88 1.58 1.56 16.45
N GLU A 89 1.82 2.32 17.51
CA GLU A 89 0.87 2.52 18.61
C GLU A 89 -0.38 3.31 18.20
N ASP A 90 -0.31 4.06 17.11
CA ASP A 90 -1.44 4.85 16.61
C ASP A 90 -2.54 3.97 16.00
N PHE A 91 -2.24 2.71 15.64
CA PHE A 91 -3.11 1.88 14.80
C PHE A 91 -4.03 0.96 15.61
N ILE A 92 -3.50 0.13 16.51
CA ILE A 92 -4.29 -0.94 17.14
C ILE A 92 -5.47 -0.39 17.93
N GLY A 93 -6.68 -0.84 17.56
CA GLY A 93 -7.94 -0.38 18.16
C GLY A 93 -8.44 0.97 17.63
N ALA A 94 -7.65 1.66 16.79
CA ALA A 94 -8.06 2.93 16.20
C ALA A 94 -9.17 2.74 15.16
N GLU A 95 -10.09 3.69 15.09
CA GLU A 95 -11.00 3.78 13.96
C GLU A 95 -10.24 4.32 12.75
N GLU A 96 -10.35 3.60 11.64
CA GLU A 96 -9.70 3.94 10.38
C GLU A 96 -10.72 4.16 9.27
N ILE A 97 -10.52 5.23 8.49
CA ILE A 97 -11.17 5.46 7.20
C ILE A 97 -10.10 5.27 6.14
N VAL A 98 -10.24 4.23 5.31
CA VAL A 98 -9.28 3.92 4.25
C VAL A 98 -9.93 4.04 2.87
N LYS A 99 -9.19 4.62 1.93
CA LYS A 99 -9.51 4.67 0.51
C LYS A 99 -8.46 3.90 -0.27
N GLY A 100 -8.88 3.16 -1.26
CA GLY A 100 -7.96 2.36 -2.05
C GLY A 100 -8.65 1.61 -3.18
N PHE A 101 -8.01 0.55 -3.65
CA PHE A 101 -8.44 -0.23 -4.80
C PHE A 101 -8.57 -1.71 -4.42
N LEU A 102 -9.67 -2.33 -4.81
CA LEU A 102 -9.99 -3.71 -4.47
C LEU A 102 -9.02 -4.71 -5.10
N ALA A 103 -8.76 -5.80 -4.40
CA ALA A 103 -8.10 -6.96 -4.97
C ALA A 103 -8.94 -7.58 -6.09
N LYS A 104 -8.27 -8.01 -7.17
CA LYS A 104 -8.91 -8.61 -8.36
C LYS A 104 -9.50 -9.97 -8.11
N ASP A 105 -8.97 -10.71 -7.15
CA ASP A 105 -9.39 -12.07 -6.82
C ASP A 105 -10.69 -12.15 -6.00
N GLY A 106 -11.26 -10.98 -5.63
CA GLY A 106 -12.50 -10.90 -4.86
C GLY A 106 -12.36 -11.14 -3.37
N THR A 107 -11.15 -11.30 -2.85
CA THR A 107 -10.91 -11.36 -1.41
C THR A 107 -11.15 -10.00 -0.75
N PRO A 108 -11.46 -9.94 0.56
CA PRO A 108 -11.60 -8.70 1.29
C PRO A 108 -10.21 -8.05 1.53
N ALA A 109 -9.61 -7.58 0.46
CA ALA A 109 -8.30 -6.94 0.45
C ALA A 109 -8.29 -5.71 -0.47
N LEU A 110 -7.48 -4.71 -0.12
CA LEU A 110 -7.28 -3.52 -0.91
C LEU A 110 -5.86 -2.97 -0.77
N ASN A 111 -5.41 -2.22 -1.77
CA ASN A 111 -4.22 -1.38 -1.67
C ASN A 111 -4.65 0.05 -1.34
N ALA A 112 -4.12 0.60 -0.25
CA ALA A 112 -4.51 1.92 0.23
C ALA A 112 -3.84 3.04 -0.57
N SER A 113 -4.65 3.94 -1.13
CA SER A 113 -4.20 5.23 -1.64
C SER A 113 -4.09 6.28 -0.53
N SER A 114 -4.98 6.21 0.45
CA SER A 114 -4.91 7.04 1.65
C SER A 114 -5.66 6.40 2.79
N PHE A 115 -5.33 6.78 4.02
CA PHE A 115 -6.13 6.47 5.19
C PHE A 115 -6.04 7.57 6.25
N THR A 116 -7.03 7.60 7.14
CA THR A 116 -7.11 8.50 8.28
C THR A 116 -7.35 7.70 9.54
N LEU A 117 -6.50 7.87 10.55
CA LEU A 117 -6.70 7.38 11.90
C LEU A 117 -7.48 8.47 12.68
N VAL A 118 -8.73 8.18 12.99
CA VAL A 118 -9.71 9.19 13.43
C VAL A 118 -9.30 9.80 14.78
N GLU A 119 -9.02 8.97 15.79
CA GLU A 119 -8.68 9.43 17.14
C GLU A 119 -7.34 10.16 17.18
N ALA A 120 -6.36 9.65 16.45
CA ALA A 120 -5.02 10.26 16.35
C ALA A 120 -5.02 11.53 15.51
N LYS A 121 -6.08 11.80 14.74
CA LYS A 121 -6.17 12.90 13.75
C LYS A 121 -5.00 12.90 12.78
N LYS A 122 -4.56 11.71 12.36
CA LYS A 122 -3.45 11.50 11.44
C LYS A 122 -3.95 10.98 10.11
N GLU A 123 -3.50 11.59 9.03
CA GLU A 123 -3.78 11.17 7.65
C GLU A 123 -2.49 10.74 6.97
N PHE A 124 -2.60 9.71 6.14
CA PHE A 124 -1.54 9.26 5.24
C PHE A 124 -2.06 9.21 3.81
N LYS A 125 -1.25 9.66 2.85
CA LYS A 125 -1.48 9.52 1.42
C LYS A 125 -0.29 8.79 0.80
N SER A 126 -0.58 7.76 0.02
CA SER A 126 0.42 7.04 -0.74
C SER A 126 0.68 7.75 -2.06
N GLU A 127 1.95 7.99 -2.38
CA GLU A 127 2.35 8.52 -3.69
C GLU A 127 2.32 7.42 -4.77
N GLU A 128 2.28 6.14 -4.37
CA GLU A 128 2.40 4.99 -5.28
C GLU A 128 1.04 4.42 -5.74
N ALA A 129 -0.07 4.81 -5.12
CA ALA A 129 -1.38 4.16 -5.31
C ALA A 129 -2.28 4.88 -6.32
N GLU A 130 -1.77 5.75 -7.19
CA GLU A 130 -2.58 6.33 -8.25
C GLU A 130 -2.49 5.48 -9.53
N PRO A 131 -3.62 4.93 -10.03
CA PRO A 131 -3.65 4.27 -11.33
C PRO A 131 -3.36 5.30 -12.42
N GLY A 132 -2.19 5.25 -13.02
CA GLY A 132 -1.83 6.11 -14.15
C GLY A 132 -0.90 7.28 -13.84
N ALA A 133 -0.24 7.32 -12.70
CA ALA A 133 0.92 8.19 -12.52
C ALA A 133 2.03 7.77 -13.51
N PRO A 134 2.60 8.70 -14.29
CA PRO A 134 3.56 8.42 -15.36
C PRO A 134 4.88 7.84 -14.83
#